data_bfdff1596fae48df6f95762eddbb5447
#
_entry.id   bfdff1596fae48df6f95762eddbb5447
#
_cell.length_a   1.000
_cell.length_b   1.000
_cell.length_c   1.000
_cell.angle_alpha   90.00
_cell.angle_beta   90.00
_cell.angle_gamma   90.00
#
_symmetry.space_group_name_H-M   'P 1'
#
loop_
_entity.id
_entity.type
_entity.pdbx_description
1 polymer ?
#
loop_
_entity_poly.entity_id
_entity_poly.type
_entity_poly.pdbx_seq_one_letter_code
_entity_poly.pdbx_strand_id
1 'polypeptide(L)'
;MAPQKKWLGAFFALSLSLLSGCAQQPTLTHKADWTLHQAQLQQLTHYRAQGVFGYISPQQRVTLTFNWQNQPDDYQLILTKMYKTILKLDAHPHSVTLTDPDGKTYHGTDAAQLVQQLTGINLPLQQMQDWLIGLPTGTDHYLLNKNNQVAFLTKKIGGRTWEMHYSSYDNTQVPSLPILMTLKQGDLTIKIKVSDWKVQ
;
A
#
# COMPACT_ATOMS: atom_id res chain seq x y z
N MET A 1 97.28 25.41 -9.46
CA MET A 1 96.29 25.71 -8.42
C MET A 1 94.90 25.55 -9.01
N ALA A 2 94.22 24.50 -8.68
CA ALA A 2 92.99 24.13 -9.28
C ALA A 2 91.76 24.67 -8.54
N PRO A 3 90.71 25.11 -9.21
CA PRO A 3 89.42 25.32 -8.54
C PRO A 3 88.52 24.14 -8.70
N GLN A 4 87.90 23.86 -7.61
CA GLN A 4 86.93 22.79 -7.45
C GLN A 4 85.58 23.06 -8.15
N LYS A 5 85.10 22.09 -8.93
CA LYS A 5 83.72 22.07 -9.48
C LYS A 5 82.77 21.61 -8.39
N LYS A 6 81.79 22.47 -8.05
CA LYS A 6 80.65 22.12 -7.23
C LYS A 6 79.49 21.67 -8.14
N TRP A 7 79.10 20.42 -8.01
CA TRP A 7 77.87 19.91 -8.62
C TRP A 7 76.69 20.23 -7.70
N LEU A 8 75.81 21.07 -8.17
CA LEU A 8 74.45 21.20 -7.58
C LEU A 8 73.54 20.15 -8.20
N GLY A 9 73.25 19.18 -7.38
CA GLY A 9 72.14 18.23 -7.72
C GLY A 9 70.78 18.89 -7.48
N ALA A 10 70.05 19.14 -8.52
CA ALA A 10 68.64 19.56 -8.44
C ALA A 10 67.75 18.36 -8.13
N PHE A 11 67.35 18.30 -6.88
CA PHE A 11 66.24 17.39 -6.51
C PHE A 11 64.91 17.95 -6.99
N PHE A 12 64.38 17.40 -8.09
CA PHE A 12 63.05 17.67 -8.56
C PHE A 12 62.08 16.79 -7.76
N ALA A 13 61.53 17.32 -6.66
CA ALA A 13 60.47 16.67 -5.89
C ALA A 13 59.19 16.73 -6.66
N LEU A 14 58.82 15.65 -7.32
CA LEU A 14 57.55 15.45 -7.98
C LEU A 14 56.50 15.14 -6.91
N SER A 15 55.77 16.17 -6.46
CA SER A 15 54.64 16.06 -5.55
C SER A 15 53.43 15.55 -6.33
N LEU A 16 53.18 14.23 -6.25
CA LEU A 16 52.00 13.57 -6.78
C LEU A 16 50.83 13.86 -5.86
N SER A 17 50.07 14.90 -6.18
CA SER A 17 48.81 15.25 -5.50
C SER A 17 47.78 14.18 -5.83
N LEU A 18 47.51 13.26 -4.91
CA LEU A 18 46.38 12.33 -4.96
C LEU A 18 45.08 13.14 -4.76
N LEU A 19 44.47 13.54 -5.86
CA LEU A 19 43.08 13.97 -5.89
C LEU A 19 42.19 12.74 -5.66
N SER A 20 41.94 12.42 -4.42
CA SER A 20 40.83 11.51 -4.05
C SER A 20 39.50 12.22 -4.34
N GLY A 21 39.09 12.20 -5.58
CA GLY A 21 37.73 12.55 -5.95
C GLY A 21 36.75 11.54 -5.32
N CYS A 22 36.00 11.98 -4.30
CA CYS A 22 34.78 11.26 -3.91
C CYS A 22 33.84 11.29 -5.11
N ALA A 23 33.87 10.24 -5.91
CA ALA A 23 32.80 9.98 -6.85
C ALA A 23 31.56 9.68 -6.01
N GLN A 24 30.72 10.72 -5.80
CA GLN A 24 29.35 10.51 -5.42
C GLN A 24 28.73 9.66 -6.53
N GLN A 25 28.56 8.36 -6.26
CA GLN A 25 27.70 7.52 -7.08
C GLN A 25 26.33 8.20 -7.11
N PRO A 26 25.81 8.56 -8.29
CA PRO A 26 24.43 8.98 -8.39
C PRO A 26 23.62 7.84 -7.81
N THR A 27 22.94 8.07 -6.70
CA THR A 27 21.84 7.23 -6.26
C THR A 27 20.84 7.26 -7.40
N LEU A 28 20.89 6.23 -8.24
CA LEU A 28 19.85 5.96 -9.19
C LEU A 28 18.60 5.73 -8.34
N THR A 29 17.84 6.79 -8.10
CA THR A 29 16.43 6.67 -7.75
C THR A 29 15.81 6.00 -8.97
N HIS A 30 15.79 4.68 -8.97
CA HIS A 30 15.03 3.93 -9.96
C HIS A 30 13.59 4.38 -9.77
N LYS A 31 13.16 5.26 -10.66
CA LYS A 31 11.76 5.46 -10.93
C LYS A 31 11.25 4.06 -11.26
N ALA A 32 10.58 3.42 -10.32
CA ALA A 32 10.07 2.07 -10.57
C ALA A 32 9.28 2.13 -11.87
N ASP A 33 9.61 1.29 -12.82
CA ASP A 33 8.80 1.15 -14.01
C ASP A 33 7.43 0.69 -13.55
N TRP A 34 6.37 1.43 -13.87
CA TRP A 34 5.02 1.07 -13.49
C TRP A 34 4.67 -0.36 -13.93
N THR A 35 5.10 -0.76 -15.12
CA THR A 35 4.88 -2.10 -15.65
C THR A 35 5.48 -3.17 -14.75
N LEU A 36 6.70 -2.96 -14.29
CA LEU A 36 7.35 -3.88 -13.35
C LEU A 36 6.65 -3.87 -11.98
N HIS A 37 6.35 -2.69 -11.46
CA HIS A 37 5.66 -2.56 -10.17
C HIS A 37 4.28 -3.23 -10.21
N GLN A 38 3.51 -2.99 -11.27
CA GLN A 38 2.21 -3.64 -11.48
C GLN A 38 2.32 -5.15 -11.56
N ALA A 39 3.31 -5.67 -12.29
CA ALA A 39 3.55 -7.11 -12.38
C ALA A 39 3.89 -7.73 -11.01
N GLN A 40 4.69 -7.04 -10.19
CA GLN A 40 5.00 -7.46 -8.82
C GLN A 40 3.74 -7.46 -7.93
N LEU A 41 2.88 -6.44 -8.03
CA LEU A 41 1.62 -6.39 -7.29
C LEU A 41 0.66 -7.52 -7.72
N GLN A 42 0.59 -7.84 -9.00
CA GLN A 42 -0.23 -8.94 -9.52
C GLN A 42 0.20 -10.33 -9.01
N GLN A 43 1.48 -10.50 -8.68
CA GLN A 43 2.00 -11.74 -8.08
C GLN A 43 1.72 -11.83 -6.57
N LEU A 44 1.29 -10.74 -5.95
CA LEU A 44 1.04 -10.64 -4.52
C LEU A 44 -0.35 -11.19 -4.18
N THR A 45 -0.51 -12.51 -4.28
CA THR A 45 -1.77 -13.19 -4.01
C THR A 45 -1.98 -13.53 -2.54
N HIS A 46 -0.89 -13.62 -1.75
CA HIS A 46 -0.92 -13.89 -0.33
C HIS A 46 -0.37 -12.70 0.44
N TYR A 47 -1.22 -11.98 1.15
CA TYR A 47 -0.79 -10.86 1.97
C TYR A 47 -1.71 -10.65 3.17
N ARG A 48 -1.19 -9.98 4.19
CA ARG A 48 -1.94 -9.47 5.33
C ARG A 48 -1.66 -8.01 5.54
N ALA A 49 -2.74 -7.23 5.72
CA ALA A 49 -2.71 -5.83 6.10
C ALA A 49 -3.38 -5.65 7.46
N GLN A 50 -2.71 -4.96 8.37
CA GLN A 50 -3.28 -4.60 9.68
C GLN A 50 -3.19 -3.09 9.88
N GLY A 51 -4.19 -2.51 10.54
CA GLY A 51 -4.17 -1.07 10.76
C GLY A 51 -5.45 -0.50 11.34
N VAL A 52 -5.68 0.77 11.03
CA VAL A 52 -6.83 1.53 11.51
C VAL A 52 -7.72 1.90 10.33
N PHE A 53 -9.02 1.74 10.56
CA PHE A 53 -10.08 2.01 9.62
C PHE A 53 -11.03 3.05 10.23
N GLY A 54 -11.15 4.20 9.60
CA GLY A 54 -12.07 5.27 10.00
C GLY A 54 -13.22 5.39 9.02
N TYR A 55 -14.43 5.09 9.42
CA TYR A 55 -15.66 5.25 8.64
C TYR A 55 -16.37 6.54 9.04
N ILE A 56 -16.65 7.42 8.10
CA ILE A 56 -17.24 8.75 8.30
C ILE A 56 -18.37 8.92 7.29
N SER A 57 -19.59 8.98 7.77
CA SER A 57 -20.79 9.30 6.99
C SER A 57 -21.61 10.37 7.71
N PRO A 58 -22.65 10.94 7.08
CA PRO A 58 -23.57 11.86 7.77
C PRO A 58 -24.24 11.27 9.00
N GLN A 59 -24.46 9.95 9.02
CA GLN A 59 -25.20 9.24 10.08
C GLN A 59 -24.29 8.73 11.19
N GLN A 60 -23.03 8.42 10.88
CA GLN A 60 -22.13 7.83 11.88
C GLN A 60 -20.66 8.14 11.62
N ARG A 61 -19.90 8.12 12.71
CA ARG A 61 -18.44 8.17 12.69
C ARG A 61 -17.91 7.08 13.61
N VAL A 62 -17.11 6.17 13.06
CA VAL A 62 -16.52 5.08 13.83
C VAL A 62 -15.06 4.87 13.41
N THR A 63 -14.22 4.52 14.40
CA THR A 63 -12.84 4.11 14.18
C THR A 63 -12.67 2.69 14.73
N LEU A 64 -12.14 1.81 13.89
CA LEU A 64 -11.90 0.41 14.17
C LEU A 64 -10.46 0.05 13.84
N THR A 65 -9.92 -1.00 14.43
CA THR A 65 -8.76 -1.69 13.89
C THR A 65 -9.24 -2.75 12.92
N PHE A 66 -8.46 -2.99 11.87
CA PHE A 66 -8.73 -4.04 10.91
C PHE A 66 -7.57 -5.00 10.78
N ASN A 67 -7.89 -6.24 10.47
CA ASN A 67 -6.96 -7.25 9.99
C ASN A 67 -7.57 -7.84 8.70
N TRP A 68 -6.90 -7.60 7.58
CA TRP A 68 -7.25 -8.15 6.27
C TRP A 68 -6.24 -9.22 5.93
N GLN A 69 -6.70 -10.42 5.59
CA GLN A 69 -5.88 -11.49 5.03
C GLN A 69 -6.41 -11.82 3.64
N ASN A 70 -5.51 -11.87 2.66
CA ASN A 70 -5.84 -12.24 1.29
C ASN A 70 -5.12 -13.53 0.89
N GLN A 71 -5.84 -14.39 0.20
CA GLN A 71 -5.37 -15.60 -0.48
C GLN A 71 -5.92 -15.58 -1.92
N PRO A 72 -5.44 -16.44 -2.83
CA PRO A 72 -5.84 -16.36 -4.25
C PRO A 72 -7.34 -16.31 -4.50
N ASP A 73 -8.10 -17.11 -3.78
CA ASP A 73 -9.55 -17.23 -3.95
C ASP A 73 -10.35 -16.79 -2.72
N ASP A 74 -9.67 -16.52 -1.60
CA ASP A 74 -10.29 -16.28 -0.31
C ASP A 74 -9.78 -14.99 0.31
N TYR A 75 -10.61 -14.33 1.10
CA TYR A 75 -10.14 -13.31 2.01
C TYR A 75 -10.90 -13.30 3.33
N GLN A 76 -10.23 -12.83 4.36
CA GLN A 76 -10.81 -12.61 5.68
C GLN A 76 -10.65 -11.16 6.09
N LEU A 77 -11.71 -10.57 6.63
CA LEU A 77 -11.67 -9.26 7.27
C LEU A 77 -12.14 -9.37 8.72
N ILE A 78 -11.31 -8.95 9.66
CA ILE A 78 -11.68 -8.81 11.07
C ILE A 78 -11.67 -7.33 11.42
N LEU A 79 -12.78 -6.82 11.93
CA LEU A 79 -12.90 -5.47 12.50
C LEU A 79 -13.02 -5.56 14.01
N THR A 80 -12.20 -4.77 14.73
CA THR A 80 -12.14 -4.78 16.18
C THR A 80 -12.25 -3.35 16.74
N LYS A 81 -12.95 -3.19 17.86
CA LYS A 81 -13.05 -1.95 18.61
C LYS A 81 -12.74 -2.23 20.09
N MET A 82 -11.73 -1.53 20.65
CA MET A 82 -11.36 -1.68 22.06
C MET A 82 -11.18 -3.16 22.46
N TYR A 83 -10.43 -3.92 21.65
CA TYR A 83 -10.14 -5.35 21.82
C TYR A 83 -11.33 -6.32 21.63
N LYS A 84 -12.55 -5.82 21.39
CA LYS A 84 -13.71 -6.65 21.05
C LYS A 84 -13.85 -6.77 19.53
N THR A 85 -13.96 -7.98 19.01
CA THR A 85 -14.31 -8.20 17.61
C THR A 85 -15.73 -7.71 17.35
N ILE A 86 -15.86 -6.82 16.36
CA ILE A 86 -17.15 -6.24 15.95
C ILE A 86 -17.70 -7.01 14.75
N LEU A 87 -16.80 -7.57 13.94
CA LEU A 87 -17.16 -8.31 12.76
C LEU A 87 -16.00 -9.21 12.37
N LYS A 88 -16.31 -10.45 12.01
CA LYS A 88 -15.40 -11.35 11.30
C LYS A 88 -16.10 -11.80 10.02
N LEU A 89 -15.48 -11.55 8.89
CA LEU A 89 -15.95 -11.93 7.56
C LEU A 89 -14.95 -12.92 6.97
N ASP A 90 -15.45 -14.09 6.59
CA ASP A 90 -14.71 -15.11 5.83
C ASP A 90 -15.39 -15.21 4.46
N ALA A 91 -14.68 -14.86 3.40
CA ALA A 91 -15.21 -14.83 2.03
C ALA A 91 -14.46 -15.83 1.15
N HIS A 92 -15.22 -16.67 0.48
CA HIS A 92 -14.80 -17.66 -0.51
C HIS A 92 -15.50 -17.38 -1.85
N PRO A 93 -15.11 -18.00 -2.98
CA PRO A 93 -15.64 -17.69 -4.31
C PRO A 93 -17.17 -17.76 -4.44
N HIS A 94 -17.81 -18.65 -3.67
CA HIS A 94 -19.26 -18.89 -3.77
C HIS A 94 -19.98 -18.84 -2.43
N SER A 95 -19.28 -18.51 -1.35
CA SER A 95 -19.87 -18.46 -0.01
C SER A 95 -19.19 -17.42 0.85
N VAL A 96 -19.98 -16.71 1.62
CA VAL A 96 -19.52 -15.73 2.58
C VAL A 96 -20.13 -16.04 3.93
N THR A 97 -19.31 -16.04 4.96
CA THR A 97 -19.75 -16.16 6.35
C THR A 97 -19.35 -14.91 7.11
N LEU A 98 -20.31 -14.25 7.75
CA LEU A 98 -20.10 -13.14 8.64
C LEU A 98 -20.48 -13.55 10.05
N THR A 99 -19.58 -13.31 11.01
CA THR A 99 -19.81 -13.54 12.43
C THR A 99 -19.90 -12.19 13.13
N ASP A 100 -20.99 -11.98 13.88
CA ASP A 100 -21.23 -10.77 14.64
C ASP A 100 -20.53 -10.80 16.04
N PRO A 101 -20.61 -9.72 16.84
CA PRO A 101 -19.95 -9.65 18.16
C PRO A 101 -20.47 -10.67 19.19
N ASP A 102 -21.65 -11.23 18.96
CA ASP A 102 -22.29 -12.21 19.85
C ASP A 102 -22.03 -13.66 19.40
N GLY A 103 -21.24 -13.82 18.32
CA GLY A 103 -20.86 -15.13 17.77
C GLY A 103 -21.91 -15.72 16.81
N LYS A 104 -22.97 -14.98 16.51
CA LYS A 104 -23.97 -15.41 15.53
C LYS A 104 -23.42 -15.31 14.12
N THR A 105 -23.65 -16.35 13.32
CA THR A 105 -23.19 -16.42 11.92
C THR A 105 -24.31 -16.12 10.94
N TYR A 106 -23.95 -15.44 9.87
CA TYR A 106 -24.80 -15.11 8.75
C TYR A 106 -24.10 -15.59 7.47
N HIS A 107 -24.86 -16.15 6.55
CA HIS A 107 -24.34 -16.74 5.32
C HIS A 107 -24.91 -16.03 4.10
N GLY A 108 -24.11 -15.92 3.05
CA GLY A 108 -24.50 -15.31 1.79
C GLY A 108 -23.52 -15.63 0.67
N THR A 109 -23.66 -14.95 -0.44
CA THR A 109 -22.76 -15.05 -1.61
C THR A 109 -22.10 -13.71 -1.93
N ASP A 110 -22.56 -12.60 -1.31
CA ASP A 110 -22.03 -11.25 -1.51
C ASP A 110 -21.60 -10.65 -0.14
N ALA A 111 -20.30 -10.50 0.01
CA ALA A 111 -19.68 -9.96 1.23
C ALA A 111 -20.09 -8.51 1.51
N ALA A 112 -20.13 -7.67 0.46
CA ALA A 112 -20.47 -6.25 0.60
C ALA A 112 -21.92 -6.09 1.05
N GLN A 113 -22.84 -6.88 0.46
CA GLN A 113 -24.24 -6.89 0.83
C GLN A 113 -24.43 -7.35 2.29
N LEU A 114 -23.77 -8.43 2.71
CA LEU A 114 -23.86 -8.95 4.07
C LEU A 114 -23.36 -7.94 5.11
N VAL A 115 -22.20 -7.33 4.87
CA VAL A 115 -21.65 -6.30 5.75
C VAL A 115 -22.58 -5.10 5.82
N GLN A 116 -23.12 -4.65 4.68
CA GLN A 116 -24.06 -3.52 4.65
C GLN A 116 -25.34 -3.79 5.45
N GLN A 117 -25.93 -4.98 5.27
CA GLN A 117 -27.17 -5.35 5.96
C GLN A 117 -27.01 -5.40 7.49
N LEU A 118 -25.88 -5.89 7.97
CA LEU A 118 -25.67 -6.12 9.41
C LEU A 118 -25.07 -4.93 10.15
N THR A 119 -24.29 -4.10 9.46
CA THR A 119 -23.53 -3.00 10.09
C THR A 119 -23.92 -1.62 9.59
N GLY A 120 -24.65 -1.53 8.48
CA GLY A 120 -24.90 -0.27 7.76
C GLY A 120 -23.66 0.27 7.02
N ILE A 121 -22.52 -0.42 7.08
CA ILE A 121 -21.27 -0.01 6.44
C ILE A 121 -21.26 -0.50 5.00
N ASN A 122 -21.21 0.43 4.05
CA ASN A 122 -21.05 0.10 2.64
C ASN A 122 -19.57 0.10 2.27
N LEU A 123 -19.06 -0.99 1.70
CA LEU A 123 -17.67 -1.18 1.30
C LEU A 123 -17.60 -1.95 -0.01
N PRO A 124 -16.73 -1.57 -0.96
CA PRO A 124 -16.50 -2.32 -2.19
C PRO A 124 -15.49 -3.47 -1.93
N LEU A 125 -15.88 -4.44 -1.08
CA LEU A 125 -14.97 -5.46 -0.53
C LEU A 125 -14.27 -6.30 -1.60
N GLN A 126 -14.95 -6.59 -2.70
CA GLN A 126 -14.35 -7.33 -3.81
C GLN A 126 -13.18 -6.56 -4.45
N GLN A 127 -13.34 -5.25 -4.64
CA GLN A 127 -12.31 -4.39 -5.21
C GLN A 127 -11.18 -4.10 -4.22
N MET A 128 -11.51 -4.11 -2.92
CA MET A 128 -10.53 -3.83 -1.87
C MET A 128 -9.38 -4.82 -1.83
N GLN A 129 -9.56 -6.05 -2.31
CA GLN A 129 -8.48 -7.04 -2.42
C GLN A 129 -7.28 -6.49 -3.21
N ASP A 130 -7.54 -5.86 -4.36
CA ASP A 130 -6.50 -5.29 -5.20
C ASP A 130 -6.16 -3.83 -4.82
N TRP A 131 -7.19 -3.04 -4.48
CA TRP A 131 -6.98 -1.63 -4.18
C TRP A 131 -6.18 -1.40 -2.91
N LEU A 132 -6.26 -2.28 -1.90
CA LEU A 132 -5.44 -2.17 -0.69
C LEU A 132 -3.94 -2.23 -0.99
N ILE A 133 -3.52 -3.05 -1.93
CA ILE A 133 -2.11 -3.16 -2.34
C ILE A 133 -1.71 -2.13 -3.41
N GLY A 134 -2.64 -1.27 -3.85
CA GLY A 134 -2.37 -0.25 -4.88
C GLY A 134 -2.44 -0.78 -6.31
N LEU A 135 -3.07 -1.94 -6.54
CA LEU A 135 -3.31 -2.51 -7.86
C LEU A 135 -4.66 -2.00 -8.41
N PRO A 136 -4.71 -1.27 -9.54
CA PRO A 136 -5.94 -0.66 -10.05
C PRO A 136 -6.77 -1.61 -10.92
N THR A 137 -6.93 -2.87 -10.49
CA THR A 137 -7.71 -3.87 -11.23
C THR A 137 -9.18 -3.46 -11.33
N GLY A 138 -9.74 -3.59 -12.51
CA GLY A 138 -11.14 -3.33 -12.78
C GLY A 138 -11.58 -1.87 -12.60
N THR A 139 -10.64 -0.91 -12.50
CA THR A 139 -10.95 0.52 -12.36
C THR A 139 -11.36 1.14 -13.69
N ASP A 140 -12.16 2.22 -13.64
CA ASP A 140 -12.54 2.98 -14.83
C ASP A 140 -11.43 3.96 -15.23
N HIS A 141 -10.71 4.47 -14.23
CA HIS A 141 -9.59 5.40 -14.42
C HIS A 141 -8.62 5.33 -13.25
N TYR A 142 -7.32 5.54 -13.50
CA TYR A 142 -6.31 5.74 -12.45
C TYR A 142 -5.21 6.69 -12.89
N LEU A 143 -4.52 7.29 -11.91
CA LEU A 143 -3.38 8.18 -12.09
C LEU A 143 -2.21 7.68 -11.25
N LEU A 144 -1.00 7.88 -11.77
CA LEU A 144 0.24 7.57 -11.09
C LEU A 144 0.86 8.82 -10.45
N ASN A 145 1.55 8.64 -9.33
CA ASN A 145 2.40 9.66 -8.74
C ASN A 145 3.78 9.73 -9.44
N LYS A 146 4.63 10.65 -8.98
CA LYS A 146 5.99 10.82 -9.51
C LYS A 146 6.91 9.59 -9.33
N ASN A 147 6.53 8.67 -8.47
CA ASN A 147 7.27 7.42 -8.21
C ASN A 147 6.69 6.24 -8.99
N ASN A 148 5.78 6.47 -9.94
CA ASN A 148 5.06 5.45 -10.70
C ASN A 148 4.26 4.46 -9.81
N GLN A 149 3.67 4.96 -8.73
CA GLN A 149 2.71 4.25 -7.89
C GLN A 149 1.33 4.87 -8.11
N VAL A 150 0.24 4.12 -7.93
CA VAL A 150 -1.11 4.67 -8.06
C VAL A 150 -1.32 5.77 -7.02
N ALA A 151 -1.69 6.97 -7.47
CA ALA A 151 -2.05 8.09 -6.59
C ALA A 151 -3.56 8.20 -6.39
N PHE A 152 -4.30 7.77 -7.39
CA PHE A 152 -5.75 7.92 -7.44
C PHE A 152 -6.35 6.88 -8.37
N LEU A 153 -7.54 6.40 -8.03
CA LEU A 153 -8.34 5.59 -8.94
C LEU A 153 -9.83 5.84 -8.74
N THR A 154 -10.62 5.52 -9.77
CA THR A 154 -12.09 5.58 -9.72
C THR A 154 -12.72 4.33 -10.27
N LYS A 155 -13.90 4.00 -9.73
CA LYS A 155 -14.75 2.91 -10.21
C LYS A 155 -16.22 3.20 -9.96
N LYS A 156 -17.05 3.00 -10.98
CA LYS A 156 -18.51 3.04 -10.84
C LYS A 156 -19.03 1.66 -10.49
N ILE A 157 -19.68 1.54 -9.33
CA ILE A 157 -20.27 0.29 -8.82
C ILE A 157 -21.72 0.59 -8.42
N GLY A 158 -22.68 -0.15 -8.98
CA GLY A 158 -24.10 0.04 -8.66
C GLY A 158 -24.61 1.47 -8.90
N GLY A 159 -24.11 2.15 -9.95
CA GLY A 159 -24.48 3.52 -10.27
C GLY A 159 -23.77 4.61 -9.46
N ARG A 160 -22.96 4.26 -8.46
CA ARG A 160 -22.22 5.18 -7.58
C ARG A 160 -20.74 5.13 -7.91
N THR A 161 -20.07 6.29 -7.90
CA THR A 161 -18.63 6.39 -8.14
C THR A 161 -17.87 6.27 -6.83
N TRP A 162 -16.94 5.33 -6.77
CA TRP A 162 -15.93 5.19 -5.73
C TRP A 162 -14.63 5.84 -6.18
N GLU A 163 -13.97 6.53 -5.26
CA GLU A 163 -12.69 7.19 -5.47
C GLU A 163 -11.71 6.76 -4.38
N MET A 164 -10.57 6.21 -4.77
CA MET A 164 -9.49 5.88 -3.83
C MET A 164 -8.32 6.83 -4.06
N HIS A 165 -7.88 7.49 -3.01
CA HIS A 165 -6.69 8.35 -2.98
C HIS A 165 -5.61 7.69 -2.14
N TYR A 166 -4.40 7.59 -2.68
CA TYR A 166 -3.23 7.04 -2.01
C TYR A 166 -2.30 8.18 -1.62
N SER A 167 -2.19 8.46 -0.31
CA SER A 167 -1.42 9.58 0.20
C SER A 167 0.04 9.22 0.50
N SER A 168 0.32 7.97 0.85
CA SER A 168 1.69 7.50 1.11
C SER A 168 1.85 6.00 0.92
N TYR A 169 3.09 5.60 0.63
CA TYR A 169 3.54 4.24 0.41
C TYR A 169 4.72 3.90 1.32
N ASP A 170 4.84 2.64 1.70
CA ASP A 170 6.07 2.07 2.24
C ASP A 170 7.00 1.72 1.07
N ASN A 171 8.07 2.51 0.94
CA ASN A 171 9.07 2.31 -0.11
C ASN A 171 10.30 1.53 0.41
N THR A 172 10.23 0.97 1.61
CA THR A 172 11.32 0.17 2.19
C THR A 172 11.27 -1.29 1.75
N GLN A 173 10.17 -1.70 1.15
CA GLN A 173 9.94 -3.06 0.63
C GLN A 173 9.64 -3.06 -0.87
N VAL A 174 9.74 -4.24 -1.48
CA VAL A 174 9.45 -4.47 -2.92
C VAL A 174 8.42 -5.60 -3.03
N PRO A 175 7.26 -5.34 -3.70
CA PRO A 175 6.80 -4.03 -4.18
C PRO A 175 6.47 -3.04 -3.06
N SER A 176 6.54 -1.74 -3.36
CA SER A 176 6.07 -0.71 -2.42
C SER A 176 4.57 -0.83 -2.21
N LEU A 177 4.12 -0.77 -0.97
CA LEU A 177 2.70 -0.94 -0.62
C LEU A 177 2.10 0.32 0.02
N PRO A 178 0.81 0.60 -0.20
CA PRO A 178 0.14 1.77 0.38
C PRO A 178 0.12 1.76 1.91
N ILE A 179 0.35 2.92 2.55
CA ILE A 179 0.23 3.09 4.01
C ILE A 179 -1.00 3.92 4.36
N LEU A 180 -1.23 5.03 3.64
CA LEU A 180 -2.34 5.94 3.90
C LEU A 180 -3.22 6.05 2.67
N MET A 181 -4.48 5.71 2.83
CA MET A 181 -5.49 5.74 1.78
C MET A 181 -6.76 6.41 2.27
N THR A 182 -7.48 7.03 1.34
CA THR A 182 -8.82 7.58 1.58
C THR A 182 -9.75 7.12 0.46
N LEU A 183 -10.78 6.38 0.81
CA LEU A 183 -11.83 5.94 -0.10
C LEU A 183 -13.06 6.82 0.10
N LYS A 184 -13.66 7.28 -0.99
CA LYS A 184 -14.83 8.18 -0.97
C LYS A 184 -15.95 7.64 -1.87
N GLN A 185 -17.19 7.92 -1.44
CA GLN A 185 -18.40 7.73 -2.26
C GLN A 185 -19.47 8.74 -1.79
N GLY A 186 -19.71 9.80 -2.57
CA GLY A 186 -20.58 10.88 -2.12
C GLY A 186 -20.09 11.45 -0.78
N ASP A 187 -20.98 11.49 0.23
CA ASP A 187 -20.68 11.97 1.57
C ASP A 187 -19.95 10.98 2.48
N LEU A 188 -19.78 9.74 2.00
CA LEU A 188 -19.01 8.73 2.71
C LEU A 188 -17.52 8.95 2.50
N THR A 189 -16.76 8.95 3.58
CA THR A 189 -15.29 8.95 3.59
C THR A 189 -14.78 7.82 4.47
N ILE A 190 -13.88 7.01 3.94
CA ILE A 190 -13.20 5.94 4.65
C ILE A 190 -11.72 6.23 4.64
N LYS A 191 -11.13 6.38 5.81
CA LYS A 191 -9.67 6.57 5.98
C LYS A 191 -9.06 5.25 6.42
N ILE A 192 -8.03 4.81 5.71
CA ILE A 192 -7.33 3.56 5.96
C ILE A 192 -5.86 3.89 6.22
N LYS A 193 -5.36 3.49 7.39
CA LYS A 193 -3.94 3.53 7.71
C LYS A 193 -3.46 2.12 7.97
N VAL A 194 -2.62 1.59 7.10
CA VAL A 194 -1.94 0.31 7.32
C VAL A 194 -0.73 0.55 8.21
N SER A 195 -0.62 -0.22 9.27
CA SER A 195 0.49 -0.17 10.24
C SER A 195 1.48 -1.30 10.05
N ASP A 196 1.02 -2.41 9.48
CA ASP A 196 1.83 -3.62 9.26
C ASP A 196 1.38 -4.34 7.99
N TRP A 197 2.35 -4.65 7.15
CA TRP A 197 2.21 -5.50 5.97
C TRP A 197 2.97 -6.80 6.19
N LYS A 198 2.35 -7.93 5.87
CA LYS A 198 3.02 -9.23 5.71
C LYS A 198 2.70 -9.76 4.33
N VAL A 199 3.73 -9.98 3.54
CA VAL A 199 3.64 -10.51 2.17
C VAL A 199 4.38 -11.85 2.11
N GLN A 200 3.86 -12.81 1.30
CA GLN A 200 4.44 -14.14 1.10
C GLN A 200 4.55 -14.46 -0.37
#